data_aeaf6c9857b46a5199c1130af1323cba
#
_entry.id   aeaf6c9857b46a5199c1130af1323cba
#
_cell.length_a   1.000
_cell.length_b   1.000
_cell.length_c   1.000
_cell.angle_alpha   90.00
_cell.angle_beta   90.00
_cell.angle_gamma   90.00
#
_symmetry.space_group_name_H-M   'P 1'
#
loop_
_entity.id
_entity.type
_entity.pdbx_description
1 polymer ?
#
loop_
_entity_poly.entity_id
_entity_poly.type
_entity_poly.pdbx_seq_one_letter_code
_entity_poly.pdbx_strand_id
1 'polypeptide(L)'
;LLNVRDGQAAERLLGLRAFHVGQSNRRAIRQRKVKGFMPTINQLIRKGREPQKAKNKVPAMEQNPQKRGVCTRVYTTTPKKPNSALRKVAKVRLTNQREVISYIPGEGHNLQEHSVVLIRGGRVRDLPGVRYHVLRGVLDTQGVKDRRQSRSKYGAKRPK
;
A
#
# COMPACT_ATOMS: atom_id res chain seq x y z
N LEU A 1 -41.56 25.49 45.39
CA LEU A 1 -42.48 24.80 44.44
C LEU A 1 -42.47 25.55 43.11
N LEU A 2 -41.43 25.37 42.29
CA LEU A 2 -41.37 25.93 40.94
C LEU A 2 -41.45 24.77 39.95
N ASN A 3 -42.40 24.92 39.07
CA ASN A 3 -42.97 23.95 38.16
C ASN A 3 -42.02 23.66 36.97
N VAL A 4 -41.67 22.41 36.81
CA VAL A 4 -40.87 21.88 35.68
C VAL A 4 -41.84 21.63 34.52
N ARG A 5 -42.16 22.63 33.70
CA ARG A 5 -42.99 22.42 32.49
C ARG A 5 -42.65 23.27 31.26
N ASP A 6 -41.56 24.03 31.23
CA ASP A 6 -41.27 24.91 30.09
C ASP A 6 -40.08 24.53 29.23
N GLY A 7 -39.67 23.25 29.22
CA GLY A 7 -38.54 22.75 28.41
C GLY A 7 -38.91 22.16 27.03
N GLN A 8 -40.20 22.07 26.66
CA GLN A 8 -40.58 21.38 25.41
C GLN A 8 -41.07 22.28 24.28
N ALA A 9 -41.08 23.59 24.45
CA ALA A 9 -41.57 24.54 23.43
C ALA A 9 -40.47 25.11 22.52
N ALA A 10 -39.19 24.95 22.84
CA ALA A 10 -38.08 25.54 22.07
C ALA A 10 -37.55 24.67 20.93
N GLU A 11 -37.93 23.41 20.84
CA GLU A 11 -37.40 22.48 19.80
C GLU A 11 -38.19 22.45 18.49
N ARG A 12 -39.26 23.20 18.35
CA ARG A 12 -40.12 23.17 17.15
C ARG A 12 -39.78 24.21 16.07
N LEU A 13 -38.81 25.10 16.28
CA LEU A 13 -38.52 26.19 15.34
C LEU A 13 -37.20 26.10 14.55
N LEU A 14 -36.36 25.09 14.77
CA LEU A 14 -35.22 24.84 13.93
C LEU A 14 -35.42 23.55 13.16
N GLY A 15 -36.00 23.68 11.96
CA GLY A 15 -36.19 22.59 10.99
C GLY A 15 -34.88 22.04 10.45
N LEU A 16 -34.03 21.49 11.31
CA LEU A 16 -32.89 20.70 10.92
C LEU A 16 -33.37 19.30 10.55
N ARG A 17 -33.65 19.12 9.24
CA ARG A 17 -33.79 17.80 8.66
C ARG A 17 -32.51 17.03 9.00
N ALA A 18 -32.58 16.10 9.94
CA ALA A 18 -31.58 15.10 10.15
C ALA A 18 -31.38 14.34 8.83
N PHE A 19 -30.29 14.63 8.14
CA PHE A 19 -29.81 13.78 7.04
C PHE A 19 -29.53 12.42 7.65
N HIS A 20 -30.42 11.49 7.42
CA HIS A 20 -30.17 10.08 7.61
C HIS A 20 -29.04 9.73 6.63
N VAL A 21 -27.82 9.75 7.12
CA VAL A 21 -26.67 9.14 6.44
C VAL A 21 -27.01 7.68 6.31
N GLY A 22 -27.37 7.31 5.07
CA GLY A 22 -27.70 5.94 4.71
C GLY A 22 -26.59 5.01 5.21
N GLN A 23 -26.94 4.11 6.10
CA GLN A 23 -26.12 2.99 6.47
C GLN A 23 -25.77 2.25 5.18
N SER A 24 -24.54 2.47 4.71
CA SER A 24 -23.99 1.72 3.60
C SER A 24 -24.10 0.24 3.98
N ASN A 25 -24.94 -0.48 3.26
CA ASN A 25 -25.04 -1.93 3.31
C ASN A 25 -23.64 -2.51 3.04
N ARG A 26 -22.83 -2.59 4.08
CA ARG A 26 -21.67 -3.48 4.10
C ARG A 26 -22.24 -4.89 4.05
N ARG A 27 -22.55 -5.34 2.84
CA ARG A 27 -22.80 -6.76 2.59
C ARG A 27 -21.57 -7.47 3.13
N ALA A 28 -21.68 -7.97 4.36
CA ALA A 28 -20.70 -8.87 4.93
C ALA A 28 -20.60 -10.03 3.93
N ILE A 29 -19.51 -10.04 3.19
CA ILE A 29 -19.12 -11.19 2.37
C ILE A 29 -18.84 -12.28 3.39
N ARG A 30 -19.90 -12.98 3.75
CA ARG A 30 -19.86 -14.16 4.59
C ARG A 30 -18.95 -15.12 3.85
N GLN A 31 -17.70 -15.18 4.27
CA GLN A 31 -16.77 -16.19 3.76
C GLN A 31 -17.42 -17.54 4.03
N ARG A 32 -18.08 -18.07 3.01
CA ARG A 32 -18.55 -19.44 3.06
C ARG A 32 -17.31 -20.28 3.22
N LYS A 33 -17.09 -20.75 4.45
CA LYS A 33 -16.13 -21.80 4.76
C LYS A 33 -16.56 -22.98 3.91
N VAL A 34 -15.95 -23.15 2.75
CA VAL A 34 -16.21 -24.26 1.85
C VAL A 34 -15.78 -25.50 2.61
N LYS A 35 -16.73 -26.17 3.27
CA LYS A 35 -16.52 -27.52 3.76
C LYS A 35 -16.02 -28.30 2.54
N GLY A 36 -14.91 -29.00 2.70
CA GLY A 36 -14.28 -29.74 1.62
C GLY A 36 -15.26 -30.74 1.00
N PHE A 37 -16.10 -30.25 0.10
CA PHE A 37 -17.02 -31.04 -0.66
C PHE A 37 -16.25 -31.59 -1.85
N MET A 38 -16.05 -32.89 -1.89
CA MET A 38 -15.49 -33.56 -3.06
C MET A 38 -16.56 -33.58 -4.15
N PRO A 39 -16.38 -32.87 -5.26
CA PRO A 39 -17.35 -32.86 -6.33
C PRO A 39 -17.43 -34.25 -6.99
N THR A 40 -18.63 -34.67 -7.36
CA THR A 40 -18.83 -35.90 -8.12
C THR A 40 -18.33 -35.76 -9.56
N ILE A 41 -18.05 -36.86 -10.24
CA ILE A 41 -17.60 -36.87 -11.64
C ILE A 41 -18.55 -36.08 -12.54
N ASN A 42 -19.84 -36.23 -12.39
CA ASN A 42 -20.84 -35.49 -13.17
C ASN A 42 -20.81 -33.98 -12.92
N GLN A 43 -20.50 -33.56 -11.69
CA GLN A 43 -20.32 -32.13 -11.37
C GLN A 43 -19.04 -31.56 -12.01
N LEU A 44 -17.94 -32.34 -12.06
CA LEU A 44 -16.72 -31.96 -12.71
C LEU A 44 -16.82 -31.88 -14.24
N ILE A 45 -17.65 -32.76 -14.85
CA ILE A 45 -17.93 -32.70 -16.29
C ILE A 45 -18.70 -31.41 -16.62
N ARG A 46 -19.70 -31.05 -15.81
CA ARG A 46 -20.50 -29.83 -16.04
C ARG A 46 -19.75 -28.53 -15.71
N LYS A 47 -18.97 -28.55 -14.65
CA LYS A 47 -18.16 -27.42 -14.17
C LYS A 47 -16.75 -27.90 -13.92
N GLY A 48 -15.86 -27.71 -14.89
CA GLY A 48 -14.44 -27.97 -14.74
C GLY A 48 -13.85 -27.25 -13.53
N ARG A 49 -12.67 -27.67 -13.08
CA ARG A 49 -11.95 -27.00 -12.00
C ARG A 49 -11.44 -25.66 -12.47
N GLU A 50 -11.85 -24.59 -11.81
CA GLU A 50 -11.30 -23.25 -12.05
C GLU A 50 -10.04 -23.03 -11.21
N PRO A 51 -8.93 -22.51 -11.80
CA PRO A 51 -7.75 -22.17 -11.04
C PRO A 51 -8.06 -21.04 -10.07
N GLN A 52 -7.48 -21.09 -8.88
CA GLN A 52 -7.67 -20.03 -7.90
C GLN A 52 -7.10 -18.69 -8.41
N LYS A 53 -7.89 -17.64 -8.33
CA LYS A 53 -7.44 -16.29 -8.68
C LYS A 53 -6.31 -15.86 -7.74
N ALA A 54 -5.14 -15.55 -8.30
CA ALA A 54 -4.00 -15.09 -7.54
C ALA A 54 -4.31 -13.74 -6.86
N LYS A 55 -4.00 -13.64 -5.57
CA LYS A 55 -4.12 -12.35 -4.84
C LYS A 55 -3.04 -11.39 -5.31
N ASN A 56 -3.38 -10.13 -5.53
CA ASN A 56 -2.43 -9.09 -5.87
C ASN A 56 -1.41 -8.91 -4.73
N LYS A 57 -0.12 -9.07 -5.03
CA LYS A 57 0.99 -8.93 -4.07
C LYS A 57 1.36 -7.46 -3.80
N VAL A 58 0.98 -6.56 -4.70
CA VAL A 58 1.32 -5.12 -4.68
C VAL A 58 0.07 -4.24 -4.87
N PRO A 59 -0.86 -4.22 -3.92
CA PRO A 59 -2.16 -3.58 -4.09
C PRO A 59 -2.10 -2.07 -4.31
N ALA A 60 -1.03 -1.38 -3.87
CA ALA A 60 -0.89 0.05 -4.06
C ALA A 60 -0.51 0.46 -5.49
N MET A 61 -0.06 -0.47 -6.31
CA MET A 61 0.31 -0.20 -7.71
C MET A 61 -0.90 -0.13 -8.65
N GLU A 62 -2.05 -0.74 -8.29
CA GLU A 62 -3.29 -0.74 -9.09
C GLU A 62 -3.04 -1.13 -10.56
N GLN A 63 -2.32 -2.24 -10.77
CA GLN A 63 -1.95 -2.79 -12.07
C GLN A 63 -0.95 -1.96 -12.90
N ASN A 64 -0.51 -0.80 -12.40
CA ASN A 64 0.53 -0.04 -13.07
C ASN A 64 1.93 -0.61 -12.75
N PRO A 65 2.89 -0.57 -13.69
CA PRO A 65 4.25 -1.06 -13.45
C PRO A 65 5.01 -0.20 -12.44
N GLN A 66 4.80 1.12 -12.43
CA GLN A 66 5.37 2.07 -11.49
C GLN A 66 4.32 3.11 -11.08
N LYS A 67 4.54 3.76 -9.92
CA LYS A 67 3.77 4.93 -9.49
C LYS A 67 4.66 5.98 -8.87
N ARG A 68 4.33 7.24 -9.17
CA ARG A 68 4.99 8.40 -8.56
C ARG A 68 4.43 8.65 -7.17
N GLY A 69 5.27 9.13 -6.28
CA GLY A 69 4.88 9.56 -4.95
C GLY A 69 5.84 10.56 -4.37
N VAL A 70 5.50 11.09 -3.20
CA VAL A 70 6.30 12.04 -2.43
C VAL A 70 6.72 11.38 -1.13
N CYS A 71 7.99 11.50 -0.77
CA CYS A 71 8.51 10.99 0.50
C CYS A 71 7.94 11.81 1.65
N THR A 72 7.27 11.16 2.59
CA THR A 72 6.80 11.79 3.84
C THR A 72 7.81 11.63 4.97
N ARG A 73 8.59 10.55 4.96
CA ARG A 73 9.64 10.29 5.95
C ARG A 73 10.68 9.34 5.38
N VAL A 74 11.96 9.60 5.67
CA VAL A 74 13.07 8.70 5.32
C VAL A 74 13.75 8.26 6.61
N TYR A 75 13.95 6.94 6.77
CA TYR A 75 14.50 6.38 8.00
C TYR A 75 15.17 5.03 7.74
N THR A 76 15.79 4.47 8.78
CA THR A 76 16.40 3.15 8.73
C THR A 76 15.62 2.17 9.57
N THR A 77 15.58 0.91 9.13
CA THR A 77 14.95 -0.19 9.88
C THR A 77 15.90 -1.38 9.97
N THR A 78 15.80 -2.11 11.06
CA THR A 78 16.52 -3.38 11.23
C THR A 78 15.75 -4.51 10.53
N PRO A 79 16.45 -5.44 9.87
CA PRO A 79 15.83 -6.62 9.28
C PRO A 79 15.38 -7.61 10.38
N LYS A 80 14.56 -8.57 9.98
CA LYS A 80 14.21 -9.69 10.84
C LYS A 80 15.41 -10.63 11.04
N LYS A 81 15.46 -11.32 12.16
CA LYS A 81 16.44 -12.40 12.42
C LYS A 81 16.40 -13.45 11.29
N PRO A 82 17.53 -14.02 10.85
CA PRO A 82 18.87 -13.95 11.44
C PRO A 82 19.73 -12.76 10.98
N ASN A 83 19.24 -11.89 10.10
CA ASN A 83 20.03 -10.81 9.52
C ASN A 83 20.11 -9.59 10.45
N SER A 84 21.23 -8.86 10.38
CA SER A 84 21.46 -7.61 11.09
C SER A 84 22.02 -6.57 10.14
N ALA A 85 21.38 -5.42 10.03
CA ALA A 85 21.84 -4.28 9.23
C ALA A 85 20.92 -3.07 9.49
N LEU A 86 21.31 -1.90 9.00
CA LEU A 86 20.46 -0.71 8.94
C LEU A 86 19.97 -0.51 7.50
N ARG A 87 18.79 -1.03 7.20
CA ARG A 87 18.16 -0.94 5.88
C ARG A 87 17.47 0.41 5.72
N LYS A 88 17.77 1.11 4.60
CA LYS A 88 17.21 2.43 4.30
C LYS A 88 15.84 2.26 3.67
N VAL A 89 14.85 2.90 4.26
CA VAL A 89 13.45 2.87 3.79
C VAL A 89 12.86 4.28 3.76
N ALA A 90 11.93 4.50 2.86
CA ALA A 90 11.16 5.72 2.77
C ALA A 90 9.67 5.41 2.90
N LYS A 91 8.95 6.19 3.68
CA LYS A 91 7.50 6.24 3.67
C LYS A 91 7.08 7.19 2.57
N VAL A 92 6.33 6.71 1.60
CA VAL A 92 5.97 7.45 0.38
C VAL A 92 4.45 7.52 0.26
N ARG A 93 3.94 8.73 0.05
CA ARG A 93 2.55 8.98 -0.33
C ARG A 93 2.46 8.98 -1.85
N LEU A 94 1.71 8.04 -2.40
CA LEU A 94 1.51 7.88 -3.83
C LEU A 94 0.45 8.85 -4.37
N THR A 95 0.40 8.98 -5.70
CA THR A 95 -0.63 9.77 -6.40
C THR A 95 -2.05 9.31 -6.13
N ASN A 96 -2.27 8.03 -5.78
CA ASN A 96 -3.55 7.49 -5.32
C ASN A 96 -3.81 7.69 -3.81
N GLN A 97 -3.06 8.58 -3.16
CA GLN A 97 -3.14 8.93 -1.74
C GLN A 97 -2.86 7.77 -0.76
N ARG A 98 -2.43 6.61 -1.26
CA ARG A 98 -1.99 5.51 -0.39
C ARG A 98 -0.58 5.76 0.12
N GLU A 99 -0.37 5.53 1.40
CA GLU A 99 0.96 5.57 2.00
C GLU A 99 1.56 4.17 2.03
N VAL A 100 2.79 4.05 1.55
CA VAL A 100 3.52 2.80 1.47
C VAL A 100 4.94 2.95 1.98
N ILE A 101 5.50 1.87 2.54
CA ILE A 101 6.91 1.81 2.89
C ILE A 101 7.66 1.17 1.72
N SER A 102 8.65 1.89 1.20
CA SER A 102 9.47 1.50 0.06
C SER A 102 10.94 1.37 0.46
N TYR A 103 11.60 0.34 -0.02
CA TYR A 103 13.02 0.14 0.20
C TYR A 103 13.85 0.98 -0.78
N ILE A 104 14.92 1.61 -0.29
CA ILE A 104 15.86 2.36 -1.11
C ILE A 104 17.05 1.45 -1.43
N PRO A 105 17.20 0.95 -2.68
CA PRO A 105 18.28 0.06 -3.04
C PRO A 105 19.59 0.80 -3.28
N GLY A 106 20.70 0.09 -3.12
CA GLY A 106 22.05 0.59 -3.39
C GLY A 106 22.74 1.21 -2.18
N GLU A 107 23.92 1.72 -2.41
CA GLU A 107 24.77 2.36 -1.39
C GLU A 107 24.57 3.87 -1.42
N GLY A 108 24.24 4.44 -0.27
CA GLY A 108 23.97 5.88 -0.14
C GLY A 108 22.72 6.33 -0.89
N HIS A 109 22.15 7.43 -0.48
CA HIS A 109 21.01 8.09 -1.14
C HIS A 109 20.97 9.56 -0.77
N ASN A 110 20.28 10.35 -1.61
CA ASN A 110 20.06 11.79 -1.39
C ASN A 110 18.59 12.12 -1.05
N LEU A 111 17.77 11.11 -0.77
CA LEU A 111 16.35 11.31 -0.49
C LEU A 111 16.14 11.97 0.86
N GLN A 112 15.26 12.98 0.85
CA GLN A 112 14.80 13.73 2.02
C GLN A 112 13.27 13.73 2.05
N GLU A 113 12.69 14.35 3.05
CA GLU A 113 11.26 14.63 3.09
C GLU A 113 10.90 15.52 1.89
N HIS A 114 9.72 15.31 1.34
CA HIS A 114 9.16 15.98 0.16
C HIS A 114 9.86 15.66 -1.18
N SER A 115 10.88 14.80 -1.21
CA SER A 115 11.44 14.32 -2.48
C SER A 115 10.42 13.54 -3.29
N VAL A 116 10.34 13.84 -4.59
CA VAL A 116 9.47 13.12 -5.52
C VAL A 116 10.20 11.88 -6.01
N VAL A 117 9.57 10.73 -5.86
CA VAL A 117 10.16 9.43 -6.19
C VAL A 117 9.24 8.60 -7.07
N LEU A 118 9.84 7.72 -7.86
CA LEU A 118 9.14 6.69 -8.59
C LEU A 118 9.34 5.34 -7.89
N ILE A 119 8.26 4.64 -7.61
CA ILE A 119 8.31 3.33 -6.97
C ILE A 119 7.85 2.22 -7.91
N ARG A 120 8.35 1.03 -7.68
CA ARG A 120 7.92 -0.22 -8.33
C ARG A 120 7.54 -1.27 -7.29
N GLY A 121 6.80 -2.27 -7.72
CA GLY A 121 6.54 -3.45 -6.91
C GLY A 121 7.80 -4.29 -6.72
N GLY A 122 7.83 -5.03 -5.64
CA GLY A 122 8.90 -5.96 -5.28
C GLY A 122 9.02 -6.07 -3.77
N ARG A 123 8.83 -7.28 -3.23
CA ARG A 123 8.93 -7.52 -1.78
C ARG A 123 10.39 -7.66 -1.36
N VAL A 124 10.74 -7.06 -0.24
CA VAL A 124 12.00 -7.31 0.47
C VAL A 124 11.77 -8.42 1.49
N ARG A 125 12.51 -9.52 1.38
CA ARG A 125 12.34 -10.68 2.28
C ARG A 125 12.74 -10.37 3.71
N ASP A 126 13.76 -9.54 3.89
CA ASP A 126 14.32 -9.17 5.19
C ASP A 126 13.44 -8.22 5.99
N LEU A 127 12.63 -7.40 5.31
CA LEU A 127 11.85 -6.35 5.94
C LEU A 127 10.37 -6.71 5.94
N PRO A 128 9.76 -6.94 7.10
CA PRO A 128 8.33 -7.20 7.18
C PRO A 128 7.52 -5.98 6.72
N GLY A 129 6.50 -6.22 5.90
CA GLY A 129 5.61 -5.16 5.41
C GLY A 129 6.13 -4.34 4.21
N VAL A 130 7.41 -4.43 3.84
CA VAL A 130 7.98 -3.70 2.69
C VAL A 130 7.78 -4.49 1.41
N ARG A 131 6.92 -3.97 0.52
CA ARG A 131 6.53 -4.62 -0.75
C ARG A 131 6.92 -3.81 -1.98
N TYR A 132 7.61 -2.69 -1.81
CA TYR A 132 7.92 -1.74 -2.87
C TYR A 132 9.37 -1.32 -2.82
N HIS A 133 9.92 -0.94 -3.96
CA HIS A 133 11.27 -0.41 -4.11
C HIS A 133 11.22 0.97 -4.76
N VAL A 134 12.10 1.86 -4.34
CA VAL A 134 12.36 3.13 -5.03
C VAL A 134 13.26 2.86 -6.23
N LEU A 135 12.95 3.49 -7.37
CA LEU A 135 13.79 3.44 -8.57
C LEU A 135 14.90 4.49 -8.47
N ARG A 136 16.15 4.04 -8.66
CA ARG A 136 17.32 4.91 -8.63
C ARG A 136 17.55 5.57 -9.99
N GLY A 137 18.07 6.82 -9.96
CA GLY A 137 18.37 7.56 -11.18
C GLY A 137 17.16 8.17 -11.89
N VAL A 138 16.01 8.24 -11.22
CA VAL A 138 14.74 8.78 -11.76
C VAL A 138 14.20 9.83 -10.81
N LEU A 139 13.66 10.92 -11.36
CA LEU A 139 13.14 12.06 -10.59
C LEU A 139 14.22 12.58 -9.61
N ASP A 140 13.86 12.79 -8.34
CA ASP A 140 14.79 13.33 -7.33
C ASP A 140 15.78 12.31 -6.77
N THR A 141 15.67 11.05 -7.19
CA THR A 141 16.53 9.97 -6.71
C THR A 141 17.79 9.87 -7.56
N GLN A 142 18.95 10.20 -7.01
CA GLN A 142 20.23 10.04 -7.70
C GLN A 142 20.58 8.57 -7.92
N GLY A 143 21.31 8.27 -9.00
CA GLY A 143 21.94 6.98 -9.21
C GLY A 143 23.05 6.69 -8.19
N VAL A 144 23.47 5.45 -8.09
CA VAL A 144 24.62 5.07 -7.24
C VAL A 144 25.91 5.49 -7.95
N LYS A 145 26.77 6.23 -7.23
CA LYS A 145 28.08 6.66 -7.76
C LYS A 145 28.99 5.45 -7.93
N ASP A 146 29.89 5.53 -8.92
CA ASP A 146 30.98 4.58 -9.19
C ASP A 146 30.59 3.10 -9.35
N ARG A 147 29.30 2.84 -9.54
CA ARG A 147 28.81 1.48 -9.73
C ARG A 147 29.07 1.01 -11.15
N ARG A 148 29.83 -0.10 -11.28
CA ARG A 148 30.22 -0.67 -12.57
C ARG A 148 29.30 -1.80 -13.04
N GLN A 149 28.83 -2.66 -12.12
CA GLN A 149 27.95 -3.79 -12.43
C GLN A 149 26.48 -3.46 -12.22
N SER A 150 25.61 -4.00 -13.07
CA SER A 150 24.15 -3.82 -13.02
C SER A 150 23.72 -2.35 -12.96
N ARG A 151 24.41 -1.50 -13.69
CA ARG A 151 24.23 -0.05 -13.67
C ARG A 151 22.78 0.41 -13.87
N SER A 152 22.06 -0.22 -14.79
CA SER A 152 20.67 0.11 -15.09
C SER A 152 19.73 -0.06 -13.88
N LYS A 153 20.00 -1.05 -13.01
CA LYS A 153 19.21 -1.26 -11.79
C LYS A 153 19.40 -0.17 -10.75
N TYR A 154 20.52 0.54 -10.79
CA TYR A 154 20.91 1.55 -9.80
C TYR A 154 21.06 2.95 -10.39
N GLY A 155 20.60 3.16 -11.62
CA GLY A 155 20.63 4.46 -12.27
C GLY A 155 22.03 5.04 -12.50
N ALA A 156 23.06 4.20 -12.58
CA ALA A 156 24.43 4.62 -12.81
C ALA A 156 24.71 4.82 -14.32
N LYS A 157 25.32 5.95 -14.69
CA LYS A 157 25.74 6.21 -16.06
C LYS A 157 26.97 5.37 -16.44
N ARG A 158 27.18 5.20 -17.75
CA ARG A 158 28.40 4.55 -18.25
C ARG A 158 29.61 5.43 -17.88
N PRO A 159 30.66 4.87 -17.26
CA PRO A 159 31.91 5.61 -17.10
C PRO A 159 32.48 5.95 -18.48
N LYS A 160 32.97 7.16 -18.62
CA LYS A 160 33.69 7.61 -19.82
C LYS A 160 35.04 6.92 -19.88
#